data_43a830cf2ae3dc57d466b5bb5496b0fb
#
_entry.id   43a830cf2ae3dc57d466b5bb5496b0fb
#
_cell.length_a   1.000
_cell.length_b   1.000
_cell.length_c   1.000
_cell.angle_alpha   90.00
_cell.angle_beta   90.00
_cell.angle_gamma   90.00
#
_symmetry.space_group_name_H-M   'P 1'
#
loop_
_entity.id
_entity.type
_entity.pdbx_description
1 polymer ?
#
loop_
_entity_poly.entity_id
_entity_poly.type
_entity_poly.pdbx_seq_one_letter_code
_entity_poly.pdbx_strand_id
1 'polypeptide(L)'
;APWRQERPIAEPYVVISYQAETNREQTEGEIAWIFSRIPKDIHKVIIRPNPDRGSDVINKIIDGYKDVGETVYDFLPHDEFLNLLAHCRRFIGNSSAMLYEAPELGIEIQMIGTRQRGRTIPFGDGYASERIVKILRYTA
;
A
#
# COMPACT_ATOMS: atom_id res chain seq x y z
N ALA A 1 9.87 -8.55 18.03
CA ALA A 1 8.63 -7.92 18.48
C ALA A 1 7.51 -8.94 18.62
N PRO A 2 6.61 -8.79 19.60
CA PRO A 2 5.55 -9.80 19.85
C PRO A 2 4.63 -10.04 18.67
N TRP A 3 4.42 -9.02 17.83
CA TRP A 3 3.55 -9.13 16.65
C TRP A 3 4.22 -9.85 15.48
N ARG A 4 5.55 -9.95 15.49
CA ARG A 4 6.27 -10.59 14.36
C ARG A 4 6.17 -12.10 14.51
N GLN A 5 5.64 -12.73 13.48
CA GLN A 5 5.43 -14.16 13.40
C GLN A 5 6.03 -14.70 12.11
N GLU A 6 5.70 -15.93 11.77
CA GLU A 6 6.13 -16.52 10.50
C GLU A 6 5.53 -15.76 9.31
N ARG A 7 6.14 -15.93 8.15
CA ARG A 7 5.65 -15.32 6.92
C ARG A 7 4.19 -15.73 6.70
N PRO A 8 3.28 -14.77 6.52
CA PRO A 8 1.87 -15.10 6.28
C PRO A 8 1.62 -15.70 4.91
N ILE A 9 2.52 -15.43 3.96
CA ILE A 9 2.43 -15.92 2.58
C ILE A 9 3.82 -16.39 2.18
N ALA A 10 3.91 -17.63 1.67
CA ALA A 10 5.20 -18.27 1.38
C ALA A 10 5.94 -17.61 0.21
N GLU A 11 5.22 -17.16 -0.80
CA GLU A 11 5.82 -16.54 -1.97
C GLU A 11 6.10 -15.04 -1.75
N PRO A 12 7.04 -14.45 -2.50
CA PRO A 12 7.26 -13.00 -2.44
C PRO A 12 5.99 -12.23 -2.80
N TYR A 13 5.69 -11.17 -2.06
CA TYR A 13 4.48 -10.40 -2.29
C TYR A 13 4.69 -8.91 -2.02
N VAL A 14 3.85 -8.10 -2.65
CA VAL A 14 3.71 -6.67 -2.34
C VAL A 14 2.37 -6.46 -1.62
N VAL A 15 2.31 -5.44 -0.78
CA VAL A 15 1.07 -5.06 -0.09
C VAL A 15 0.56 -3.78 -0.71
N ILE A 16 -0.72 -3.77 -1.06
CA ILE A 16 -1.37 -2.60 -1.65
C ILE A 16 -2.47 -2.12 -0.70
N SER A 17 -2.38 -0.86 -0.29
CA SER A 17 -3.39 -0.21 0.55
C SER A 17 -3.64 1.19 0.00
N TYR A 18 -4.67 1.33 -0.80
CA TYR A 18 -4.99 2.58 -1.48
C TYR A 18 -6.36 3.08 -1.06
N GLN A 19 -6.42 4.34 -0.61
CA GLN A 19 -7.64 5.01 -0.19
C GLN A 19 -8.10 5.96 -1.28
N ALA A 20 -9.42 6.18 -1.39
CA ALA A 20 -9.97 7.07 -2.40
C ALA A 20 -9.48 8.50 -2.21
N GLU A 21 -9.08 9.12 -3.30
CA GLU A 21 -8.78 10.55 -3.35
C GLU A 21 -10.08 11.34 -3.51
N THR A 22 -10.02 12.65 -3.28
CA THR A 22 -11.20 13.51 -3.41
C THR A 22 -11.74 13.51 -4.84
N ASN A 23 -10.85 13.49 -5.82
CA ASN A 23 -11.20 13.46 -7.23
C ASN A 23 -11.36 12.03 -7.71
N ARG A 24 -12.54 11.69 -8.25
CA ARG A 24 -12.85 10.33 -8.71
C ARG A 24 -11.98 9.90 -9.89
N GLU A 25 -11.73 10.80 -10.83
CA GLU A 25 -10.87 10.49 -11.98
C GLU A 25 -9.43 10.22 -11.54
N GLN A 26 -8.94 10.97 -10.57
CA GLN A 26 -7.63 10.76 -9.98
C GLN A 26 -7.57 9.37 -9.34
N THR A 27 -8.58 9.01 -8.58
CA THR A 27 -8.67 7.69 -7.93
C THR A 27 -8.60 6.56 -8.98
N GLU A 28 -9.38 6.66 -10.04
CA GLU A 28 -9.37 5.67 -11.11
C GLU A 28 -8.00 5.55 -11.78
N GLY A 29 -7.41 6.69 -12.10
CA GLY A 29 -6.12 6.72 -12.76
C GLY A 29 -5.00 6.15 -11.89
N GLU A 30 -4.97 6.51 -10.63
CA GLU A 30 -3.92 6.08 -9.70
C GLU A 30 -4.00 4.59 -9.40
N ILE A 31 -5.19 4.07 -9.13
CA ILE A 31 -5.32 2.64 -8.85
C ILE A 31 -4.97 1.80 -10.08
N ALA A 32 -5.36 2.22 -11.27
CA ALA A 32 -5.00 1.55 -12.51
C ALA A 32 -3.48 1.59 -12.72
N TRP A 33 -2.86 2.74 -12.45
CA TRP A 33 -1.42 2.89 -12.58
C TRP A 33 -0.67 1.95 -11.63
N ILE A 34 -1.11 1.85 -10.37
CA ILE A 34 -0.50 0.95 -9.40
C ILE A 34 -0.42 -0.47 -9.96
N PHE A 35 -1.54 -1.00 -10.40
CA PHE A 35 -1.57 -2.39 -10.86
C PHE A 35 -0.78 -2.59 -12.16
N SER A 36 -0.72 -1.58 -13.02
CA SER A 36 0.03 -1.67 -14.27
C SER A 36 1.54 -1.73 -14.05
N ARG A 37 2.04 -1.26 -12.89
CA ARG A 37 3.47 -1.18 -12.60
C ARG A 37 4.01 -2.37 -11.80
N ILE A 38 3.15 -3.23 -11.31
CA ILE A 38 3.58 -4.40 -10.55
C ILE A 38 3.78 -5.56 -11.52
N PRO A 39 4.96 -6.22 -11.51
CA PRO A 39 5.17 -7.39 -12.33
C PRO A 39 4.11 -8.46 -12.09
N LYS A 40 3.64 -9.11 -13.14
CA LYS A 40 2.54 -10.08 -13.06
C LYS A 40 2.88 -11.31 -12.23
N ASP A 41 4.17 -11.66 -12.15
CA ASP A 41 4.65 -12.82 -11.40
C ASP A 41 4.79 -12.58 -9.90
N ILE A 42 4.63 -11.33 -9.46
CA ILE A 42 4.68 -11.00 -8.03
C ILE A 42 3.27 -11.04 -7.46
N HIS A 43 3.10 -11.82 -6.39
CA HIS A 43 1.82 -11.94 -5.71
C HIS A 43 1.42 -10.61 -5.06
N LYS A 44 0.15 -10.28 -5.16
CA LYS A 44 -0.39 -9.04 -4.59
C LYS A 44 -1.27 -9.38 -3.40
N VAL A 45 -1.01 -8.70 -2.30
CA VAL A 45 -1.86 -8.74 -1.11
C VAL A 45 -2.52 -7.38 -1.01
N ILE A 46 -3.82 -7.35 -1.16
CA ILE A 46 -4.57 -6.10 -1.29
C ILE A 46 -5.46 -5.93 -0.07
N ILE A 47 -5.37 -4.77 0.56
CA ILE A 47 -6.24 -4.40 1.68
C ILE A 47 -7.27 -3.42 1.14
N ARG A 48 -8.54 -3.73 1.35
CA ARG A 48 -9.62 -2.88 0.86
C ARG A 48 -9.59 -1.51 1.52
N PRO A 49 -10.01 -0.47 0.81
CA PRO A 49 -10.05 0.88 1.37
C PRO A 49 -11.15 1.00 2.43
N ASN A 50 -11.03 2.06 3.24
CA ASN A 50 -12.12 2.45 4.13
C ASN A 50 -13.37 2.76 3.28
N PRO A 51 -14.58 2.66 3.87
CA PRO A 51 -15.82 2.89 3.13
C PRO A 51 -16.11 4.39 2.91
N ASP A 52 -15.14 5.09 2.36
CA ASP A 52 -15.24 6.50 2.04
C ASP A 52 -15.83 6.70 0.64
N ARG A 53 -16.20 7.94 0.34
CA ARG A 53 -16.69 8.31 -0.99
C ARG A 53 -15.61 7.96 -2.04
N GLY A 54 -16.01 7.24 -3.08
CA GLY A 54 -15.11 6.82 -4.14
C GLY A 54 -14.50 5.44 -3.94
N SER A 55 -14.68 4.82 -2.78
CA SER A 55 -14.14 3.48 -2.52
C SER A 55 -14.76 2.41 -3.42
N ASP A 56 -15.96 2.65 -3.96
CA ASP A 56 -16.63 1.73 -4.89
C ASP A 56 -15.78 1.48 -6.15
N VAL A 57 -15.11 2.51 -6.65
CA VAL A 57 -14.23 2.41 -7.83
C VAL A 57 -13.06 1.48 -7.51
N ILE A 58 -12.46 1.67 -6.35
CA ILE A 58 -11.31 0.87 -5.90
C ILE A 58 -11.74 -0.59 -5.71
N ASN A 59 -12.84 -0.81 -5.01
CA ASN A 59 -13.32 -2.16 -4.71
C ASN A 59 -13.67 -2.95 -5.96
N LYS A 60 -14.20 -2.29 -6.98
CA LYS A 60 -14.51 -2.95 -8.24
C LYS A 60 -13.25 -3.51 -8.91
N ILE A 61 -12.18 -2.73 -8.90
CA ILE A 61 -10.89 -3.15 -9.45
C ILE A 61 -10.30 -4.29 -8.61
N ILE A 62 -10.35 -4.16 -7.29
CA ILE A 62 -9.86 -5.19 -6.37
C ILE A 62 -10.58 -6.52 -6.59
N ASP A 63 -11.88 -6.49 -6.78
CA ASP A 63 -12.66 -7.71 -7.02
C ASP A 63 -12.16 -8.47 -8.25
N GLY A 64 -11.78 -7.76 -9.30
CA GLY A 64 -11.19 -8.39 -10.48
C GLY A 64 -9.89 -9.11 -10.17
N TYR A 65 -9.04 -8.54 -9.33
CA TYR A 65 -7.79 -9.18 -8.91
C TYR A 65 -8.03 -10.35 -7.97
N LYS A 66 -9.02 -10.25 -7.10
CA LYS A 66 -9.42 -11.36 -6.24
C LYS A 66 -9.84 -12.57 -7.07
N ASP A 67 -10.59 -12.33 -8.14
CA ASP A 67 -11.09 -13.39 -9.02
C ASP A 67 -9.97 -14.14 -9.75
N VAL A 68 -8.82 -13.51 -9.95
CA VAL A 68 -7.67 -14.15 -10.60
C VAL A 68 -6.64 -14.71 -9.61
N GLY A 69 -7.00 -14.78 -8.33
CA GLY A 69 -6.21 -15.48 -7.32
C GLY A 69 -5.33 -14.63 -6.42
N GLU A 70 -5.39 -13.30 -6.51
CA GLU A 70 -4.67 -12.46 -5.58
C GLU A 70 -5.32 -12.49 -4.20
N THR A 71 -4.54 -12.20 -3.15
CA THR A 71 -5.04 -12.20 -1.77
C THR A 71 -5.67 -10.86 -1.44
N VAL A 72 -6.91 -10.89 -0.94
CA VAL A 72 -7.64 -9.67 -0.58
C VAL A 72 -8.14 -9.77 0.85
N TYR A 73 -7.84 -8.76 1.65
CA TYR A 73 -8.35 -8.62 3.02
C TYR A 73 -9.31 -7.45 3.10
N ASP A 74 -10.49 -7.68 3.67
CA ASP A 74 -11.44 -6.61 3.96
C ASP A 74 -10.98 -5.77 5.14
N PHE A 75 -10.37 -6.43 6.11
CA PHE A 75 -9.86 -5.81 7.33
C PHE A 75 -8.76 -6.70 7.92
N LEU A 76 -7.74 -6.07 8.51
CA LEU A 76 -6.70 -6.77 9.25
C LEU A 76 -6.50 -6.15 10.62
N PRO A 77 -6.49 -6.95 11.69
CA PRO A 77 -6.04 -6.45 13.00
C PRO A 77 -4.63 -5.89 12.90
N HIS A 78 -4.33 -4.92 13.76
CA HIS A 78 -3.07 -4.17 13.69
C HIS A 78 -1.83 -5.07 13.70
N ASP A 79 -1.79 -6.05 14.61
CA ASP A 79 -0.63 -6.94 14.71
C ASP A 79 -0.44 -7.80 13.46
N GLU A 80 -1.53 -8.28 12.88
CA GLU A 80 -1.49 -9.04 11.63
C GLU A 80 -1.03 -8.16 10.47
N PHE A 81 -1.47 -6.91 10.46
CA PHE A 81 -1.04 -5.94 9.45
C PHE A 81 0.47 -5.68 9.55
N LEU A 82 0.98 -5.46 10.75
CA LEU A 82 2.41 -5.26 10.96
C LEU A 82 3.23 -6.47 10.51
N ASN A 83 2.76 -7.67 10.82
CA ASN A 83 3.44 -8.88 10.39
C ASN A 83 3.42 -9.03 8.87
N LEU A 84 2.30 -8.71 8.25
CA LEU A 84 2.18 -8.72 6.78
C LEU A 84 3.18 -7.75 6.14
N LEU A 85 3.26 -6.52 6.65
CA LEU A 85 4.20 -5.52 6.14
C LEU A 85 5.65 -5.93 6.36
N ALA A 86 5.96 -6.52 7.53
CA ALA A 86 7.34 -6.88 7.87
C ALA A 86 7.96 -7.87 6.88
N HIS A 87 7.16 -8.67 6.21
CA HIS A 87 7.61 -9.69 5.27
C HIS A 87 7.37 -9.34 3.80
N CYS A 88 6.77 -8.18 3.52
CA CYS A 88 6.50 -7.79 2.14
C CYS A 88 7.74 -7.24 1.45
N ARG A 89 7.75 -7.30 0.13
CA ARG A 89 8.81 -6.68 -0.67
C ARG A 89 8.63 -5.19 -0.78
N ARG A 90 7.39 -4.73 -0.84
CA ARG A 90 7.07 -3.31 -1.01
C ARG A 90 5.66 -3.03 -0.53
N PHE A 91 5.48 -1.88 0.06
CA PHE A 91 4.17 -1.38 0.47
C PHE A 91 3.78 -0.24 -0.47
N ILE A 92 2.66 -0.40 -1.19
CA ILE A 92 2.25 0.51 -2.25
C ILE A 92 0.89 1.11 -1.93
N GLY A 93 0.74 2.42 -2.12
CA GLY A 93 -0.54 3.08 -1.95
C GLY A 93 -0.41 4.49 -1.40
N ASN A 94 -1.42 4.89 -0.64
CA ASN A 94 -1.46 6.22 -0.01
C ASN A 94 -1.90 6.17 1.45
N SER A 95 -1.73 5.03 2.09
CA SER A 95 -2.08 4.83 3.50
C SER A 95 -1.16 5.62 4.42
N SER A 96 -1.70 6.14 5.53
CA SER A 96 -0.91 6.81 6.56
C SER A 96 0.14 5.88 7.19
N ALA A 97 -0.08 4.58 7.16
CA ALA A 97 0.89 3.60 7.64
C ALA A 97 2.25 3.72 6.92
N MET A 98 2.27 4.27 5.72
CA MET A 98 3.52 4.53 4.99
C MET A 98 4.40 5.55 5.70
N LEU A 99 3.78 6.48 6.43
CA LEU A 99 4.51 7.51 7.17
C LEU A 99 4.91 7.07 8.57
N TYR A 100 4.10 6.23 9.22
CA TYR A 100 4.25 5.94 10.63
C TYR A 100 4.85 4.55 10.89
N GLU A 101 4.38 3.55 10.22
CA GLU A 101 4.73 2.15 10.52
C GLU A 101 5.79 1.58 9.60
N ALA A 102 5.70 1.83 8.31
CA ALA A 102 6.65 1.30 7.35
C ALA A 102 8.09 1.74 7.59
N PRO A 103 8.36 3.02 7.94
CA PRO A 103 9.75 3.42 8.22
C PRO A 103 10.38 2.65 9.38
N GLU A 104 9.62 2.34 10.43
CA GLU A 104 10.12 1.55 11.55
C GLU A 104 10.47 0.13 11.16
N LEU A 105 9.72 -0.43 10.22
CA LEU A 105 9.95 -1.78 9.75
C LEU A 105 11.10 -1.87 8.74
N GLY A 106 11.56 -0.74 8.24
CA GLY A 106 12.64 -0.69 7.25
C GLY A 106 12.26 -1.24 5.88
N ILE A 107 10.98 -1.36 5.59
CA ILE A 107 10.50 -1.87 4.31
C ILE A 107 10.45 -0.78 3.26
N GLU A 108 10.52 -1.18 1.99
CA GLU A 108 10.41 -0.25 0.89
C GLU A 108 8.94 0.17 0.70
N ILE A 109 8.73 1.47 0.48
CA ILE A 109 7.39 2.01 0.23
C ILE A 109 7.33 2.68 -1.14
N GLN A 110 6.13 2.70 -1.71
CA GLN A 110 5.84 3.46 -2.92
C GLN A 110 4.54 4.23 -2.71
N MET A 111 4.67 5.51 -2.43
CA MET A 111 3.52 6.37 -2.15
C MET A 111 2.94 6.92 -3.45
N ILE A 112 1.64 6.79 -3.61
CA ILE A 112 0.92 7.21 -4.81
C ILE A 112 -0.02 8.35 -4.45
N GLY A 113 -0.07 9.38 -5.30
CA GLY A 113 -1.03 10.46 -5.17
C GLY A 113 -0.61 11.53 -4.18
N THR A 114 -1.59 12.30 -3.71
CA THR A 114 -1.36 13.50 -2.90
C THR A 114 -1.87 13.41 -1.47
N ARG A 115 -2.53 12.30 -1.12
CA ARG A 115 -3.21 12.14 0.16
C ARG A 115 -2.30 12.42 1.36
N GLN A 116 -1.03 11.99 1.30
CA GLN A 116 -0.07 12.19 2.38
C GLN A 116 0.94 13.30 2.10
N ARG A 117 0.77 14.01 0.99
CA ARG A 117 1.69 15.09 0.62
C ARG A 117 1.63 16.20 1.66
N GLY A 118 2.78 16.69 2.07
CA GLY A 118 2.88 17.76 3.06
C GLY A 118 2.82 17.29 4.50
N ARG A 119 2.58 16.01 4.76
CA ARG A 119 2.60 15.50 6.12
C ARG A 119 4.04 15.33 6.61
N THR A 120 4.25 15.63 7.88
CA THR A 120 5.54 15.46 8.52
C THR A 120 5.82 13.96 8.74
N ILE A 121 7.03 13.52 8.41
CA ILE A 121 7.46 12.16 8.69
C ILE A 121 7.87 12.11 10.17
N PRO A 122 7.21 11.26 11.00
CA PRO A 122 7.43 11.29 12.45
C PRO A 122 8.88 11.04 12.88
N PHE A 123 9.61 10.25 12.12
CA PHE A 123 10.96 9.84 12.50
C PHE A 123 12.06 10.70 11.89
N GLY A 124 11.70 11.65 11.04
CA GLY A 124 12.55 12.76 10.60
C GLY A 124 13.95 12.45 10.11
N ASP A 125 14.30 11.19 9.85
CA ASP A 125 15.62 10.91 9.32
C ASP A 125 15.65 11.14 7.81
N GLY A 126 16.81 11.49 7.28
CA GLY A 126 16.98 11.75 5.86
C GLY A 126 16.66 10.55 4.99
N TYR A 127 16.79 9.37 5.55
CA TYR A 127 16.57 8.12 4.84
C TYR A 127 15.09 7.92 4.48
N ALA A 128 14.20 8.15 5.44
CA ALA A 128 12.76 8.05 5.18
C ALA A 128 12.32 9.12 4.18
N SER A 129 12.86 10.35 4.31
CA SER A 129 12.56 11.44 3.38
C SER A 129 13.03 11.13 1.98
N GLU A 130 14.21 10.55 1.82
CA GLU A 130 14.74 10.15 0.53
C GLU A 130 13.87 9.09 -0.13
N ARG A 131 13.37 8.13 0.62
CA ARG A 131 12.47 7.11 0.09
C ARG A 131 11.20 7.72 -0.46
N ILE A 132 10.58 8.63 0.27
CA ILE A 132 9.35 9.29 -0.15
C ILE A 132 9.59 10.12 -1.41
N VAL A 133 10.67 10.89 -1.47
CA VAL A 133 11.02 11.69 -2.65
C VAL A 133 11.25 10.79 -3.86
N LYS A 134 12.00 9.71 -3.69
CA LYS A 134 12.28 8.77 -4.76
C LYS A 134 11.00 8.15 -5.30
N ILE A 135 10.06 7.81 -4.44
CA ILE A 135 8.79 7.21 -4.80
C ILE A 135 7.90 8.21 -5.54
N LEU A 136 7.87 9.46 -5.09
CA LEU A 136 7.08 10.51 -5.74
C LEU A 136 7.47 10.74 -7.20
N ARG A 137 8.70 10.42 -7.56
CA ARG A 137 9.15 10.50 -8.96
C ARG A 137 8.42 9.51 -9.87
N TYR A 138 7.93 8.41 -9.33
CA TYR A 138 7.17 7.44 -10.10
C TYR A 138 5.73 7.87 -10.36
N THR A 139 5.24 8.84 -9.61
CA THR A 139 3.87 9.34 -9.75
C THR A 139 3.79 10.62 -10.58
N ALA A 140 4.92 11.24 -10.85
CA ALA A 140 4.99 12.49 -11.61
C ALA A 140 4.72 12.29 -13.09
#